data_8fde9fdbddad4a9d44abd664139fc9e2
#
_entry.id   8fde9fdbddad4a9d44abd664139fc9e2
#
_cell.length_a   1.000
_cell.length_b   1.000
_cell.length_c   1.000
_cell.angle_alpha   90.00
_cell.angle_beta   90.00
_cell.angle_gamma   90.00
#
_symmetry.space_group_name_H-M   'P 1'
#
loop_
_entity.id
_entity.type
_entity.pdbx_description
1 polymer ?
#
loop_
_entity_poly.entity_id
_entity_poly.type
_entity_poly.pdbx_seq_one_letter_code
_entity_poly.pdbx_strand_id
1 'polypeptide(L)'
;MKTTLSFLLITLFISCKPADTAKSDFLKWAQKGKINERVVCKADQTLSYALYLPSKYNTDSVWPIIVCFDPHGDGSIPIGLFKEIAERKGYIVVGSNDSKNGTDANELSHIVDVIFADCKDKLMIDYKRIYLAGFSGGSRVASSVALTFGAVAGVIGCSAGFQPMAEQKQFDFIGIAGTDDMNYLEVKQLDSVLNIWTTKHQFIQFEGTHKWPTSAVLELAINAFEMYGMDENRLKVDKAAIKSYKTSNLSKVQNLLKTNNIDSIATAFKILNNALNSLQGLCDLSDLHKIHSEILTSTELVNYLKNEQKIEQNESSIQREYAKQYTVKTMDWWTNEIKKLTQTAHNKNNSLEAHSSKRLLAFISLISYSYVNSAVAQQNWTTASHFLQIYGMADPENPDYYYFKACMEANTGKLTEAIETLKTAFKYGFTSKQKLMNDPLLVPIRELVDFKALIQ
;
A
#
# COMPACT_ATOMS: atom_id res chain seq x y z
N MET A 1 -6.14 -42.94 -68.26
CA MET A 1 -6.31 -41.51 -67.76
C MET A 1 -5.58 -41.42 -66.44
N LYS A 2 -4.40 -40.80 -66.44
CA LYS A 2 -3.60 -40.56 -65.23
C LYS A 2 -3.84 -39.10 -64.79
N THR A 3 -4.48 -38.91 -63.66
CA THR A 3 -4.67 -37.59 -63.03
C THR A 3 -3.49 -37.32 -62.11
N THR A 4 -2.67 -36.41 -62.51
CA THR A 4 -1.56 -35.82 -61.71
C THR A 4 -2.12 -34.83 -60.73
N LEU A 5 -1.96 -35.13 -59.41
CA LEU A 5 -2.30 -34.22 -58.30
C LEU A 5 -1.10 -33.35 -58.03
N SER A 6 -1.20 -32.04 -58.38
CA SER A 6 -0.19 -31.01 -58.04
C SER A 6 -0.35 -30.62 -56.61
N PHE A 7 0.64 -30.92 -55.75
CA PHE A 7 0.78 -30.36 -54.40
C PHE A 7 1.27 -28.93 -54.47
N LEU A 8 0.41 -28.00 -54.11
CA LEU A 8 0.79 -26.60 -53.92
C LEU A 8 1.44 -26.45 -52.54
N LEU A 9 2.76 -26.30 -52.51
CA LEU A 9 3.52 -26.03 -51.30
C LEU A 9 3.26 -24.58 -50.87
N ILE A 10 2.36 -24.37 -49.90
CA ILE A 10 2.20 -23.05 -49.26
C ILE A 10 3.32 -22.91 -48.23
N THR A 11 4.37 -22.20 -48.61
CA THR A 11 5.40 -21.70 -47.68
C THR A 11 4.80 -20.62 -46.81
N LEU A 12 4.41 -20.99 -45.57
CA LEU A 12 4.12 -20.03 -44.53
C LEU A 12 5.43 -19.31 -44.15
N PHE A 13 5.61 -18.12 -44.67
CA PHE A 13 6.57 -17.15 -44.11
C PHE A 13 6.03 -16.74 -42.75
N ILE A 14 6.49 -17.41 -41.67
CA ILE A 14 6.37 -16.89 -40.30
C ILE A 14 7.34 -15.71 -40.26
N SER A 15 6.79 -14.54 -40.50
CA SER A 15 7.48 -13.27 -40.22
C SER A 15 7.59 -13.09 -38.70
N CYS A 16 8.63 -13.68 -38.11
CA CYS A 16 9.09 -13.27 -36.80
C CYS A 16 9.84 -11.95 -36.96
N LYS A 17 9.16 -10.82 -36.71
CA LYS A 17 9.73 -9.55 -36.21
C LYS A 17 8.73 -8.40 -36.29
N PRO A 18 8.10 -8.04 -35.18
CA PRO A 18 8.15 -6.65 -34.72
C PRO A 18 8.42 -6.49 -33.21
N ALA A 19 8.27 -7.53 -32.38
CA ALA A 19 8.41 -7.41 -30.94
C ALA A 19 9.84 -7.08 -30.46
N ASP A 20 10.86 -7.65 -31.11
CA ASP A 20 12.27 -7.43 -30.69
C ASP A 20 12.78 -6.02 -31.04
N THR A 21 12.29 -5.41 -32.13
CA THR A 21 12.67 -4.05 -32.50
C THR A 21 12.07 -3.01 -31.58
N ALA A 22 10.82 -3.17 -31.16
CA ALA A 22 10.15 -2.23 -30.23
C ALA A 22 10.84 -2.20 -28.86
N LYS A 23 11.24 -3.36 -28.33
CA LYS A 23 11.96 -3.48 -27.05
C LYS A 23 13.37 -2.86 -27.14
N SER A 24 14.07 -3.09 -28.24
CA SER A 24 15.39 -2.52 -28.50
C SER A 24 15.34 -0.98 -28.64
N ASP A 25 14.34 -0.46 -29.34
CA ASP A 25 14.18 1.00 -29.51
C ASP A 25 13.79 1.68 -28.21
N PHE A 26 12.94 1.04 -27.40
CA PHE A 26 12.59 1.54 -26.06
C PHE A 26 13.83 1.70 -25.18
N LEU A 27 14.75 0.73 -25.18
CA LEU A 27 15.98 0.78 -24.38
C LEU A 27 16.99 1.84 -24.82
N LYS A 28 16.83 2.46 -25.99
CA LYS A 28 17.70 3.56 -26.42
C LYS A 28 17.48 4.83 -25.59
N TRP A 29 16.30 5.03 -25.03
CA TRP A 29 15.95 6.20 -24.24
C TRP A 29 15.63 5.90 -22.77
N ALA A 30 15.15 4.70 -22.44
CA ALA A 30 14.88 4.31 -21.05
C ALA A 30 16.18 4.18 -20.25
N GLN A 31 16.32 4.96 -19.20
CA GLN A 31 17.53 4.98 -18.39
C GLN A 31 17.51 3.85 -17.37
N LYS A 32 18.42 2.88 -17.51
CA LYS A 32 18.63 1.82 -16.53
C LYS A 32 19.30 2.38 -15.27
N GLY A 33 18.96 1.85 -14.09
CA GLY A 33 19.48 2.31 -12.79
C GLY A 33 18.94 3.66 -12.32
N LYS A 34 18.00 4.26 -13.09
CA LYS A 34 17.37 5.54 -12.76
C LYS A 34 15.85 5.44 -12.85
N ILE A 35 15.16 6.33 -12.15
CA ILE A 35 13.71 6.46 -12.24
C ILE A 35 13.40 7.25 -13.52
N ASN A 36 12.63 6.64 -14.41
CA ASN A 36 12.01 7.30 -15.55
C ASN A 36 10.61 7.71 -15.10
N GLU A 37 10.42 8.95 -14.69
CA GLU A 37 9.21 9.43 -14.02
C GLU A 37 7.95 9.34 -14.87
N ARG A 38 8.11 9.45 -16.20
CA ARG A 38 6.97 9.47 -17.12
C ARG A 38 7.27 8.73 -18.42
N VAL A 39 6.79 7.50 -18.49
CA VAL A 39 6.74 6.70 -19.71
C VAL A 39 5.31 6.79 -20.26
N VAL A 40 5.15 7.50 -21.38
CA VAL A 40 3.84 7.66 -22.04
C VAL A 40 3.44 6.34 -22.70
N CYS A 41 2.19 5.92 -22.50
CA CYS A 41 1.65 4.70 -23.08
C CYS A 41 1.36 4.88 -24.57
N LYS A 42 1.62 3.84 -25.35
CA LYS A 42 1.46 3.88 -26.81
C LYS A 42 -0.01 3.91 -27.23
N ALA A 43 -0.84 3.12 -26.56
CA ALA A 43 -2.26 2.96 -26.92
C ALA A 43 -3.11 4.17 -26.51
N ASP A 44 -2.72 4.85 -25.43
CA ASP A 44 -3.36 6.08 -24.95
C ASP A 44 -2.29 7.03 -24.40
N GLN A 45 -2.01 8.10 -25.16
CA GLN A 45 -0.94 9.05 -24.82
C GLN A 45 -1.28 10.00 -23.67
N THR A 46 -2.50 9.97 -23.19
CA THR A 46 -2.90 10.71 -21.97
C THR A 46 -2.43 9.98 -20.73
N LEU A 47 -2.25 8.65 -20.80
CA LEU A 47 -1.81 7.79 -19.73
C LEU A 47 -0.29 7.59 -19.71
N SER A 48 0.24 7.44 -18.53
CA SER A 48 1.68 7.24 -18.32
C SER A 48 1.95 6.43 -17.06
N TYR A 49 3.16 5.95 -16.93
CA TYR A 49 3.66 5.31 -15.72
C TYR A 49 5.09 5.72 -15.44
N ALA A 50 5.49 5.69 -14.19
CA ALA A 50 6.88 5.75 -13.80
C ALA A 50 7.52 4.36 -13.92
N LEU A 51 8.81 4.28 -14.25
CA LEU A 51 9.51 3.04 -14.52
C LEU A 51 10.90 3.03 -13.88
N TYR A 52 11.26 1.93 -13.25
CA TYR A 52 12.62 1.61 -12.87
C TYR A 52 13.07 0.29 -13.51
N LEU A 53 14.17 0.35 -14.22
CA LEU A 53 14.87 -0.82 -14.74
C LEU A 53 16.19 -0.98 -13.97
N PRO A 54 16.50 -2.16 -13.42
CA PRO A 54 17.82 -2.40 -12.80
C PRO A 54 18.96 -2.09 -13.76
N SER A 55 20.11 -1.66 -13.26
CA SER A 55 21.28 -1.34 -14.11
C SER A 55 21.70 -2.51 -15.01
N LYS A 56 21.52 -3.74 -14.51
CA LYS A 56 21.83 -5.00 -15.23
C LYS A 56 20.74 -5.48 -16.19
N TYR A 57 19.58 -4.79 -16.27
CA TYR A 57 18.49 -5.17 -17.16
C TYR A 57 18.97 -5.33 -18.62
N ASN A 58 18.54 -6.42 -19.26
CA ASN A 58 18.83 -6.71 -20.67
C ASN A 58 17.62 -7.42 -21.32
N THR A 59 17.69 -7.59 -22.64
CA THR A 59 16.63 -8.26 -23.42
C THR A 59 16.87 -9.78 -23.61
N ASP A 60 17.96 -10.31 -23.10
CA ASP A 60 18.33 -11.72 -23.27
C ASP A 60 17.69 -12.61 -22.18
N SER A 61 17.14 -11.97 -21.15
CA SER A 61 16.52 -12.64 -20.01
C SER A 61 15.16 -12.04 -19.71
N VAL A 62 14.26 -12.83 -19.10
CA VAL A 62 13.00 -12.34 -18.54
C VAL A 62 13.19 -11.92 -17.08
N TRP A 63 12.46 -10.88 -16.66
CA TRP A 63 12.63 -10.23 -15.38
C TRP A 63 11.31 -10.19 -14.60
N PRO A 64 11.33 -10.45 -13.29
CA PRO A 64 10.15 -10.24 -12.46
C PRO A 64 9.75 -8.76 -12.45
N ILE A 65 8.46 -8.50 -12.33
CA ILE A 65 7.91 -7.15 -12.33
C ILE A 65 7.04 -6.91 -11.10
N ILE A 66 7.12 -5.70 -10.55
CA ILE A 66 6.22 -5.18 -9.52
C ILE A 66 5.48 -3.99 -10.14
N VAL A 67 4.15 -4.08 -10.26
CA VAL A 67 3.32 -2.96 -10.69
C VAL A 67 2.66 -2.33 -9.47
N CYS A 68 2.87 -1.04 -9.28
CA CYS A 68 2.51 -0.31 -8.09
C CYS A 68 1.39 0.70 -8.33
N PHE A 69 0.52 0.85 -7.32
CA PHE A 69 -0.60 1.79 -7.34
C PHE A 69 -0.56 2.68 -6.09
N ASP A 70 -0.42 3.99 -6.31
CA ASP A 70 -0.47 5.00 -5.26
C ASP A 70 -1.86 5.68 -5.25
N PRO A 71 -2.46 5.97 -4.08
CA PRO A 71 -3.78 6.55 -4.01
C PRO A 71 -3.89 7.97 -4.58
N HIS A 72 -2.77 8.64 -4.85
CA HIS A 72 -2.73 9.98 -5.43
C HIS A 72 -2.40 9.98 -6.94
N GLY A 73 -2.09 8.79 -7.52
CA GLY A 73 -1.66 8.68 -8.91
C GLY A 73 -0.21 9.16 -9.10
N ASP A 74 0.65 9.02 -8.10
CA ASP A 74 2.09 9.32 -8.19
C ASP A 74 2.90 8.03 -8.21
N GLY A 75 3.15 7.51 -9.40
CA GLY A 75 3.91 6.28 -9.58
C GLY A 75 5.38 6.37 -9.13
N SER A 76 5.93 7.57 -8.98
CA SER A 76 7.32 7.77 -8.55
C SER A 76 7.52 7.45 -7.07
N ILE A 77 6.48 7.64 -6.24
CA ILE A 77 6.53 7.35 -4.80
C ILE A 77 6.87 5.88 -4.55
N PRO A 78 6.07 4.89 -4.99
CA PRO A 78 6.39 3.48 -4.76
C PRO A 78 7.69 3.06 -5.45
N ILE A 79 8.02 3.58 -6.62
CA ILE A 79 9.30 3.28 -7.28
C ILE A 79 10.47 3.71 -6.39
N GLY A 80 10.42 4.90 -5.79
CA GLY A 80 11.44 5.36 -4.85
C GLY A 80 11.66 4.39 -3.69
N LEU A 81 10.59 3.78 -3.19
CA LEU A 81 10.62 2.80 -2.10
C LEU A 81 11.17 1.43 -2.54
N PHE A 82 10.87 0.98 -3.75
CA PHE A 82 11.33 -0.31 -4.27
C PHE A 82 12.68 -0.26 -4.98
N LYS A 83 13.20 0.92 -5.36
CA LYS A 83 14.37 1.11 -6.22
C LYS A 83 15.58 0.29 -5.79
N GLU A 84 15.99 0.37 -4.52
CA GLU A 84 17.17 -0.34 -4.03
C GLU A 84 16.98 -1.85 -3.98
N ILE A 85 15.77 -2.31 -3.63
CA ILE A 85 15.39 -3.71 -3.66
C ILE A 85 15.45 -4.24 -5.10
N ALA A 86 14.87 -3.48 -6.02
CA ALA A 86 14.82 -3.79 -7.45
C ALA A 86 16.23 -3.88 -8.06
N GLU A 87 17.12 -2.94 -7.70
CA GLU A 87 18.52 -2.96 -8.16
C GLU A 87 19.26 -4.22 -7.70
N ARG A 88 19.17 -4.56 -6.42
CA ARG A 88 19.86 -5.73 -5.85
C ARG A 88 19.30 -7.06 -6.36
N LYS A 89 17.97 -7.18 -6.38
CA LYS A 89 17.28 -8.45 -6.67
C LYS A 89 16.90 -8.63 -8.15
N GLY A 90 16.98 -7.60 -8.95
CA GLY A 90 16.66 -7.66 -10.37
C GLY A 90 15.16 -7.67 -10.65
N TYR A 91 14.43 -6.70 -10.12
CA TYR A 91 13.01 -6.49 -10.42
C TYR A 91 12.81 -5.28 -11.33
N ILE A 92 11.92 -5.38 -12.29
CA ILE A 92 11.34 -4.21 -12.95
C ILE A 92 10.30 -3.63 -11.98
N VAL A 93 10.27 -2.30 -11.83
CA VAL A 93 9.21 -1.63 -11.04
C VAL A 93 8.49 -0.62 -11.91
N VAL A 94 7.18 -0.69 -11.94
CA VAL A 94 6.27 0.18 -12.67
C VAL A 94 5.32 0.83 -11.67
N GLY A 95 5.12 2.14 -11.72
CA GLY A 95 4.16 2.86 -10.89
C GLY A 95 3.17 3.61 -11.77
N SER A 96 1.86 3.33 -11.61
CA SER A 96 0.83 4.06 -12.36
C SER A 96 0.81 5.54 -11.96
N ASN A 97 0.80 6.45 -12.95
CA ASN A 97 0.67 7.90 -12.72
C ASN A 97 -0.79 8.38 -12.77
N ASP A 98 -1.72 7.51 -13.14
CA ASP A 98 -3.10 7.93 -13.47
C ASP A 98 -4.14 7.26 -12.58
N SER A 99 -3.85 6.09 -11.99
CA SER A 99 -4.77 5.45 -11.03
C SER A 99 -4.72 6.16 -9.68
N LYS A 100 -5.84 6.76 -9.27
CA LYS A 100 -5.95 7.51 -8.01
C LYS A 100 -7.29 7.25 -7.33
N ASN A 101 -7.39 7.66 -6.07
CA ASN A 101 -8.67 7.60 -5.36
C ASN A 101 -9.75 8.40 -6.09
N GLY A 102 -10.94 7.80 -6.23
CA GLY A 102 -12.06 8.41 -6.93
C GLY A 102 -12.13 8.13 -8.43
N THR A 103 -11.12 7.45 -9.02
CA THR A 103 -11.20 6.92 -10.39
C THR A 103 -12.32 5.87 -10.45
N ASP A 104 -13.21 5.99 -11.42
CA ASP A 104 -14.29 5.00 -11.58
C ASP A 104 -13.75 3.65 -12.09
N ALA A 105 -14.55 2.60 -11.94
CA ALA A 105 -14.11 1.25 -12.23
C ALA A 105 -13.76 1.00 -13.72
N ASN A 106 -14.48 1.66 -14.65
CA ASN A 106 -14.23 1.49 -16.09
C ASN A 106 -12.95 2.22 -16.50
N GLU A 107 -12.78 3.45 -16.02
CA GLU A 107 -11.56 4.23 -16.23
C GLU A 107 -10.36 3.51 -15.62
N LEU A 108 -10.49 2.98 -14.40
CA LEU A 108 -9.43 2.21 -13.75
C LEU A 108 -9.06 0.96 -14.56
N SER A 109 -10.05 0.21 -15.07
CA SER A 109 -9.80 -0.94 -15.93
C SER A 109 -9.04 -0.55 -17.20
N HIS A 110 -9.44 0.56 -17.84
CA HIS A 110 -8.77 1.08 -19.02
C HIS A 110 -7.30 1.46 -18.73
N ILE A 111 -7.04 2.20 -17.65
CA ILE A 111 -5.68 2.57 -17.22
C ILE A 111 -4.81 1.32 -17.05
N VAL A 112 -5.32 0.32 -16.34
CA VAL A 112 -4.61 -0.92 -16.06
C VAL A 112 -4.31 -1.68 -17.35
N ASP A 113 -5.32 -1.88 -18.22
CA ASP A 113 -5.17 -2.60 -19.49
C ASP A 113 -4.11 -1.94 -20.38
N VAL A 114 -4.14 -0.60 -20.48
CA VAL A 114 -3.18 0.16 -21.29
C VAL A 114 -1.77 0.05 -20.75
N ILE A 115 -1.57 0.18 -19.42
CA ILE A 115 -0.25 0.06 -18.79
C ILE A 115 0.31 -1.36 -18.97
N PHE A 116 -0.51 -2.41 -18.74
CA PHE A 116 -0.04 -3.79 -18.87
C PHE A 116 0.28 -4.14 -20.34
N ALA A 117 -0.52 -3.68 -21.30
CA ALA A 117 -0.24 -3.86 -22.72
C ALA A 117 1.08 -3.17 -23.13
N ASP A 118 1.30 -1.95 -22.66
CA ASP A 118 2.51 -1.18 -22.96
C ASP A 118 3.76 -1.83 -22.33
N CYS A 119 3.66 -2.29 -21.08
CA CYS A 119 4.73 -3.04 -20.41
C CYS A 119 5.07 -4.35 -21.15
N LYS A 120 4.07 -5.10 -21.60
CA LYS A 120 4.25 -6.33 -22.39
C LYS A 120 5.00 -6.07 -23.70
N ASP A 121 4.68 -4.97 -24.37
CA ASP A 121 5.33 -4.62 -25.64
C ASP A 121 6.78 -4.15 -25.44
N LYS A 122 7.07 -3.43 -24.36
CA LYS A 122 8.36 -2.77 -24.13
C LYS A 122 9.34 -3.58 -23.27
N LEU A 123 8.87 -4.49 -22.40
CA LEU A 123 9.68 -5.11 -21.37
C LEU A 123 9.78 -6.64 -21.55
N MET A 124 10.89 -7.21 -21.04
CA MET A 124 11.10 -8.65 -20.96
C MET A 124 10.59 -9.18 -19.61
N ILE A 125 9.30 -9.48 -19.54
CA ILE A 125 8.61 -9.84 -18.28
C ILE A 125 8.64 -11.36 -18.07
N ASP A 126 8.96 -11.79 -16.86
CA ASP A 126 8.72 -13.14 -16.37
C ASP A 126 7.26 -13.27 -15.92
N TYR A 127 6.43 -13.87 -16.75
CA TYR A 127 5.00 -14.05 -16.50
C TYR A 127 4.67 -14.96 -15.31
N LYS A 128 5.65 -15.69 -14.75
CA LYS A 128 5.48 -16.44 -13.51
C LYS A 128 5.70 -15.59 -12.26
N ARG A 129 6.26 -14.39 -12.41
CA ARG A 129 6.64 -13.50 -11.32
C ARG A 129 6.18 -12.07 -11.55
N ILE A 130 4.86 -11.93 -11.80
CA ILE A 130 4.17 -10.64 -11.82
C ILE A 130 3.60 -10.39 -10.43
N TYR A 131 4.07 -9.35 -9.79
CA TYR A 131 3.61 -8.91 -8.47
C TYR A 131 2.94 -7.55 -8.58
N LEU A 132 1.96 -7.32 -7.71
CA LEU A 132 1.33 -6.01 -7.58
C LEU A 132 1.61 -5.47 -6.18
N ALA A 133 1.69 -4.16 -6.04
CA ALA A 133 1.81 -3.51 -4.76
C ALA A 133 0.93 -2.25 -4.74
N GLY A 134 0.37 -1.94 -3.58
CA GLY A 134 -0.41 -0.72 -3.45
C GLY A 134 -0.54 -0.25 -2.02
N PHE A 135 -0.82 1.03 -1.84
CA PHE A 135 -1.08 1.63 -0.54
C PHE A 135 -2.50 2.16 -0.47
N SER A 136 -3.20 1.92 0.65
CA SER A 136 -4.55 2.45 0.88
C SER A 136 -5.50 2.12 -0.30
N GLY A 137 -6.08 3.11 -0.96
CA GLY A 137 -6.86 2.89 -2.18
C GLY A 137 -6.10 2.15 -3.28
N GLY A 138 -4.80 2.42 -3.43
CA GLY A 138 -3.94 1.67 -4.37
C GLY A 138 -3.79 0.19 -4.02
N SER A 139 -3.84 -0.19 -2.74
CA SER A 139 -3.89 -1.61 -2.31
C SER A 139 -5.17 -2.29 -2.77
N ARG A 140 -6.31 -1.60 -2.68
CA ARG A 140 -7.60 -2.10 -3.21
C ARG A 140 -7.55 -2.27 -4.72
N VAL A 141 -6.92 -1.33 -5.44
CA VAL A 141 -6.66 -1.43 -6.88
C VAL A 141 -5.82 -2.66 -7.19
N ALA A 142 -4.66 -2.81 -6.54
CA ALA A 142 -3.77 -3.96 -6.74
C ALA A 142 -4.50 -5.29 -6.54
N SER A 143 -5.27 -5.42 -5.45
CA SER A 143 -6.06 -6.62 -5.16
C SER A 143 -7.16 -6.86 -6.20
N SER A 144 -7.90 -5.82 -6.62
CA SER A 144 -8.94 -5.91 -7.64
C SER A 144 -8.36 -6.36 -8.98
N VAL A 145 -7.22 -5.80 -9.38
CA VAL A 145 -6.49 -6.22 -10.59
C VAL A 145 -6.09 -7.69 -10.50
N ALA A 146 -5.53 -8.15 -9.37
CA ALA A 146 -5.13 -9.55 -9.19
C ALA A 146 -6.32 -10.50 -9.26
N LEU A 147 -7.48 -10.11 -8.74
CA LEU A 147 -8.72 -10.89 -8.82
C LEU A 147 -9.24 -11.02 -10.26
N THR A 148 -8.93 -10.06 -11.12
CA THR A 148 -9.39 -10.00 -12.52
C THR A 148 -8.38 -10.63 -13.48
N PHE A 149 -7.10 -10.29 -13.35
CA PHE A 149 -5.99 -10.77 -14.19
C PHE A 149 -5.42 -12.09 -13.63
N GLY A 150 -5.58 -13.20 -14.30
CA GLY A 150 -5.21 -14.52 -13.79
C GLY A 150 -3.71 -14.86 -13.76
N ALA A 151 -2.82 -13.91 -14.03
CA ALA A 151 -1.37 -14.14 -14.11
C ALA A 151 -0.57 -13.47 -12.97
N VAL A 152 -1.25 -12.99 -11.92
CA VAL A 152 -0.59 -12.35 -10.78
C VAL A 152 -0.11 -13.41 -9.79
N ALA A 153 1.18 -13.40 -9.49
CA ALA A 153 1.80 -14.32 -8.54
C ALA A 153 1.54 -13.89 -7.08
N GLY A 154 1.52 -12.59 -6.81
CA GLY A 154 1.25 -12.11 -5.46
C GLY A 154 0.98 -10.61 -5.38
N VAL A 155 0.37 -10.20 -4.28
CA VAL A 155 0.02 -8.81 -3.97
C VAL A 155 0.60 -8.38 -2.62
N ILE A 156 1.27 -7.23 -2.60
CA ILE A 156 1.64 -6.51 -1.38
C ILE A 156 0.57 -5.47 -1.12
N GLY A 157 -0.31 -5.74 -0.16
CA GLY A 157 -1.39 -4.84 0.24
C GLY A 157 -0.99 -3.99 1.45
N CYS A 158 -0.65 -2.71 1.22
CA CYS A 158 -0.27 -1.80 2.30
C CYS A 158 -1.48 -1.00 2.77
N SER A 159 -1.80 -1.10 4.05
CA SER A 159 -2.82 -0.27 4.74
C SER A 159 -4.24 -0.36 4.17
N ALA A 160 -4.56 -1.39 3.41
CA ALA A 160 -5.93 -1.76 3.04
C ALA A 160 -6.00 -3.20 2.55
N GLY A 161 -7.13 -3.85 2.81
CA GLY A 161 -7.44 -5.20 2.38
C GLY A 161 -8.47 -5.26 1.25
N PHE A 162 -9.00 -6.45 1.02
CA PHE A 162 -10.09 -6.74 0.08
C PHE A 162 -11.01 -7.83 0.67
N GLN A 163 -12.10 -8.16 -0.01
CA GLN A 163 -13.02 -9.21 0.41
C GLN A 163 -12.74 -10.49 -0.39
N PRO A 164 -12.02 -11.48 0.17
CA PRO A 164 -11.75 -12.72 -0.54
C PRO A 164 -12.97 -13.63 -0.55
N MET A 165 -13.18 -14.35 -1.66
CA MET A 165 -14.15 -15.45 -1.79
C MET A 165 -13.42 -16.70 -2.27
N ALA A 166 -13.87 -17.88 -1.83
CA ALA A 166 -13.19 -19.16 -2.14
C ALA A 166 -13.10 -19.46 -3.65
N GLU A 167 -14.08 -19.00 -4.42
CA GLU A 167 -14.21 -19.25 -5.87
C GLU A 167 -13.49 -18.23 -6.75
N GLN A 168 -12.87 -17.19 -6.15
CA GLN A 168 -12.11 -16.19 -6.89
C GLN A 168 -10.74 -16.70 -7.32
N LYS A 169 -10.13 -15.98 -8.27
CA LYS A 169 -8.71 -16.17 -8.59
C LYS A 169 -7.87 -15.89 -7.36
N GLN A 170 -6.99 -16.83 -7.04
CA GLN A 170 -6.15 -16.77 -5.85
C GLN A 170 -4.73 -16.34 -6.24
N PHE A 171 -4.08 -15.63 -5.35
CA PHE A 171 -2.70 -15.17 -5.45
C PHE A 171 -2.10 -15.12 -4.05
N ASP A 172 -0.77 -15.14 -3.95
CA ASP A 172 -0.13 -14.94 -2.65
C ASP A 172 -0.39 -13.52 -2.16
N PHE A 173 -0.63 -13.38 -0.86
CA PHE A 173 -0.93 -12.06 -0.30
C PHE A 173 -0.05 -11.73 0.90
N ILE A 174 0.56 -10.55 0.88
CA ILE A 174 1.27 -10.02 2.04
C ILE A 174 0.63 -8.69 2.43
N GLY A 175 -0.10 -8.73 3.54
CA GLY A 175 -0.70 -7.55 4.14
C GLY A 175 0.32 -6.81 5.00
N ILE A 176 0.43 -5.50 4.84
CA ILE A 176 1.33 -4.65 5.63
C ILE A 176 0.55 -3.48 6.21
N ALA A 177 0.64 -3.25 7.52
CA ALA A 177 0.03 -2.07 8.15
C ALA A 177 0.88 -1.53 9.31
N GLY A 178 0.80 -0.22 9.50
CA GLY A 178 1.38 0.43 10.67
C GLY A 178 0.62 0.12 11.94
N THR A 179 1.31 0.06 13.08
CA THR A 179 0.69 -0.22 14.39
C THR A 179 -0.37 0.82 14.81
N ASP A 180 -0.25 2.03 14.28
CA ASP A 180 -1.15 3.17 14.54
C ASP A 180 -2.06 3.49 13.34
N ASP A 181 -2.15 2.61 12.35
CA ASP A 181 -2.95 2.77 11.14
C ASP A 181 -4.41 2.40 11.39
N MET A 182 -5.37 3.27 11.03
CA MET A 182 -6.79 3.00 11.19
C MET A 182 -7.27 1.72 10.47
N ASN A 183 -6.55 1.28 9.44
CA ASN A 183 -6.86 0.05 8.70
C ASN A 183 -6.06 -1.18 9.19
N TYR A 184 -5.29 -1.04 10.29
CA TYR A 184 -4.50 -2.15 10.85
C TYR A 184 -5.32 -3.42 11.05
N LEU A 185 -6.50 -3.30 11.67
CA LEU A 185 -7.36 -4.45 11.94
C LEU A 185 -7.92 -5.07 10.65
N GLU A 186 -8.27 -4.27 9.66
CA GLU A 186 -8.73 -4.75 8.35
C GLU A 186 -7.68 -5.65 7.71
N VAL A 187 -6.42 -5.18 7.65
CA VAL A 187 -5.32 -5.93 7.02
C VAL A 187 -4.93 -7.16 7.84
N LYS A 188 -4.88 -7.04 9.17
CA LYS A 188 -4.55 -8.17 10.07
C LYS A 188 -5.62 -9.27 10.02
N GLN A 189 -6.89 -8.90 10.03
CA GLN A 189 -8.00 -9.88 9.97
C GLN A 189 -8.07 -10.56 8.61
N LEU A 190 -7.73 -9.86 7.53
CA LEU A 190 -7.68 -10.45 6.19
C LEU A 190 -6.72 -11.64 6.13
N ASP A 191 -5.58 -11.59 6.82
CA ASP A 191 -4.64 -12.72 6.89
C ASP A 191 -5.34 -14.00 7.41
N SER A 192 -6.17 -13.89 8.45
CA SER A 192 -6.95 -15.02 8.95
C SER A 192 -8.07 -15.47 7.99
N VAL A 193 -8.71 -14.51 7.31
CA VAL A 193 -9.77 -14.82 6.35
C VAL A 193 -9.22 -15.56 5.13
N LEU A 194 -7.99 -15.24 4.70
CA LEU A 194 -7.32 -15.90 3.57
C LEU A 194 -7.02 -17.39 3.78
N ASN A 195 -7.19 -17.94 4.98
CA ASN A 195 -7.14 -19.39 5.21
C ASN A 195 -8.18 -20.19 4.39
N ILE A 196 -9.18 -19.53 3.79
CA ILE A 196 -10.09 -20.17 2.80
C ILE A 196 -9.41 -20.43 1.46
N TRP A 197 -8.27 -19.79 1.18
CA TRP A 197 -7.47 -20.00 -0.03
C TRP A 197 -6.37 -21.05 0.20
N THR A 198 -5.83 -21.57 -0.89
CA THR A 198 -4.69 -22.50 -0.88
C THR A 198 -3.35 -21.84 -1.07
N THR A 199 -3.34 -20.55 -1.42
CA THR A 199 -2.12 -19.74 -1.63
C THR A 199 -1.54 -19.28 -0.30
N LYS A 200 -0.29 -18.83 -0.35
CA LYS A 200 0.41 -18.36 0.84
C LYS A 200 0.04 -16.92 1.17
N HIS A 201 -0.09 -16.65 2.45
CA HIS A 201 -0.38 -15.29 2.92
C HIS A 201 0.28 -15.05 4.27
N GLN A 202 0.52 -13.78 4.60
CA GLN A 202 1.00 -13.36 5.92
C GLN A 202 0.73 -11.88 6.16
N PHE A 203 0.73 -11.51 7.44
CA PHE A 203 0.64 -10.12 7.88
C PHE A 203 1.98 -9.65 8.45
N ILE A 204 2.41 -8.45 8.01
CA ILE A 204 3.61 -7.76 8.51
C ILE A 204 3.18 -6.44 9.13
N GLN A 205 3.43 -6.26 10.42
CA GLN A 205 3.24 -4.97 11.08
C GLN A 205 4.55 -4.17 11.11
N PHE A 206 4.45 -2.85 11.11
CA PHE A 206 5.58 -1.95 11.35
C PHE A 206 5.18 -0.79 12.27
N GLU A 207 6.13 -0.20 12.98
CA GLU A 207 5.86 0.99 13.78
C GLU A 207 5.56 2.19 12.88
N GLY A 208 4.31 2.65 12.90
CA GLY A 208 3.88 3.76 12.04
C GLY A 208 2.38 3.96 11.95
N THR A 209 2.02 5.04 11.27
CA THR A 209 0.66 5.46 10.97
C THR A 209 0.22 5.02 9.58
N HIS A 210 -0.88 5.56 9.06
CA HIS A 210 -1.39 5.32 7.71
C HIS A 210 -0.48 5.96 6.65
N LYS A 211 0.54 5.21 6.21
CA LYS A 211 1.52 5.64 5.19
C LYS A 211 2.15 4.44 4.49
N TRP A 212 2.76 4.68 3.33
CA TRP A 212 3.62 3.68 2.72
C TRP A 212 4.66 3.16 3.73
N PRO A 213 4.87 1.83 3.83
CA PRO A 213 5.96 1.29 4.64
C PRO A 213 7.33 1.65 4.05
N THR A 214 8.36 1.61 4.88
CA THR A 214 9.73 1.86 4.41
C THR A 214 10.21 0.76 3.47
N SER A 215 11.26 1.06 2.66
CA SER A 215 11.92 0.06 1.81
C SER A 215 12.32 -1.20 2.58
N ALA A 216 12.80 -1.07 3.81
CA ALA A 216 13.19 -2.21 4.64
C ALA A 216 12.00 -3.13 4.98
N VAL A 217 10.81 -2.58 5.20
CA VAL A 217 9.59 -3.36 5.44
C VAL A 217 9.08 -4.00 4.15
N LEU A 218 9.09 -3.27 3.03
CA LEU A 218 8.74 -3.81 1.70
C LEU A 218 9.67 -4.96 1.28
N GLU A 219 10.95 -4.88 1.66
CA GLU A 219 11.91 -5.95 1.39
C GLU A 219 11.56 -7.26 2.12
N LEU A 220 10.96 -7.19 3.32
CA LEU A 220 10.47 -8.40 4.01
C LEU A 220 9.41 -9.12 3.17
N ALA A 221 8.50 -8.38 2.53
CA ALA A 221 7.49 -8.94 1.65
C ALA A 221 8.10 -9.57 0.38
N ILE A 222 9.04 -8.87 -0.27
CA ILE A 222 9.73 -9.42 -1.45
C ILE A 222 10.52 -10.69 -1.09
N ASN A 223 11.19 -10.71 0.06
CA ASN A 223 11.91 -11.89 0.53
C ASN A 223 10.96 -13.08 0.76
N ALA A 224 9.78 -12.85 1.33
CA ALA A 224 8.78 -13.90 1.50
C ALA A 224 8.26 -14.40 0.15
N PHE A 225 7.95 -13.53 -0.82
CA PHE A 225 7.56 -13.94 -2.17
C PHE A 225 8.64 -14.75 -2.91
N GLU A 226 9.93 -14.47 -2.67
CA GLU A 226 11.00 -15.31 -3.21
C GLU A 226 10.99 -16.71 -2.59
N MET A 227 10.73 -16.83 -1.28
CA MET A 227 10.56 -18.15 -0.65
C MET A 227 9.34 -18.89 -1.22
N TYR A 228 8.18 -18.22 -1.30
CA TYR A 228 6.97 -18.79 -1.91
C TYR A 228 7.21 -19.23 -3.36
N GLY A 229 7.89 -18.38 -4.14
CA GLY A 229 8.24 -18.69 -5.53
C GLY A 229 9.16 -19.91 -5.69
N MET A 230 10.07 -20.14 -4.75
CA MET A 230 10.91 -21.34 -4.73
C MET A 230 10.11 -22.61 -4.38
N ASP A 231 9.22 -22.55 -3.39
CA ASP A 231 8.37 -23.66 -2.99
C ASP A 231 7.38 -24.05 -4.10
N GLU A 232 6.84 -23.08 -4.80
CA GLU A 232 5.86 -23.27 -5.88
C GLU A 232 6.49 -23.44 -7.28
N ASN A 233 7.80 -23.58 -7.39
CA ASN A 233 8.52 -23.74 -8.66
C ASN A 233 8.35 -22.56 -9.66
N ARG A 234 8.04 -21.36 -9.17
CA ARG A 234 8.07 -20.11 -9.95
C ARG A 234 9.48 -19.53 -10.04
N LEU A 235 10.31 -19.84 -9.06
CA LEU A 235 11.71 -19.46 -8.97
C LEU A 235 12.58 -20.69 -8.69
N LYS A 236 13.76 -20.73 -9.31
CA LYS A 236 14.74 -21.79 -9.03
C LYS A 236 15.16 -21.76 -7.55
N VAL A 237 15.20 -22.93 -6.92
CA VAL A 237 15.62 -23.07 -5.53
C VAL A 237 17.06 -22.59 -5.35
N ASP A 238 17.25 -21.61 -4.48
CA ASP A 238 18.54 -21.08 -4.04
C ASP A 238 18.74 -21.40 -2.56
N LYS A 239 19.55 -22.42 -2.27
CA LYS A 239 19.85 -22.87 -0.91
C LYS A 239 20.56 -21.79 -0.08
N ALA A 240 21.37 -20.92 -0.70
CA ALA A 240 22.07 -19.85 -0.01
C ALA A 240 21.09 -18.75 0.41
N ALA A 241 20.16 -18.37 -0.46
CA ALA A 241 19.09 -17.42 -0.16
C ALA A 241 18.17 -17.95 0.95
N ILE A 242 17.75 -19.22 0.89
CA ILE A 242 16.95 -19.87 1.93
C ILE A 242 17.68 -19.86 3.29
N LYS A 243 18.94 -20.24 3.32
CA LYS A 243 19.76 -20.21 4.54
C LYS A 243 19.89 -18.80 5.10
N SER A 244 20.15 -17.81 4.25
CA SER A 244 20.25 -16.40 4.63
C SER A 244 18.94 -15.88 5.23
N TYR A 245 17.80 -16.16 4.59
CA TYR A 245 16.48 -15.78 5.08
C TYR A 245 16.20 -16.41 6.46
N LYS A 246 16.44 -17.72 6.62
CA LYS A 246 16.27 -18.42 7.88
C LYS A 246 17.15 -17.81 8.99
N THR A 247 18.45 -17.65 8.72
CA THR A 247 19.43 -17.13 9.69
C THR A 247 19.11 -15.69 10.11
N SER A 248 18.70 -14.84 9.16
CA SER A 248 18.33 -13.44 9.45
C SER A 248 17.10 -13.36 10.37
N ASN A 249 16.06 -14.14 10.09
CA ASN A 249 14.85 -14.17 10.94
C ASN A 249 15.17 -14.75 12.33
N LEU A 250 15.95 -15.84 12.40
CA LEU A 250 16.37 -16.45 13.65
C LEU A 250 17.15 -15.45 14.52
N SER A 251 18.10 -14.71 13.94
CA SER A 251 18.88 -13.69 14.65
C SER A 251 17.98 -12.57 15.19
N LYS A 252 17.00 -12.10 14.41
CA LYS A 252 16.03 -11.08 14.86
C LYS A 252 15.22 -11.60 16.04
N VAL A 253 14.69 -12.81 15.94
CA VAL A 253 13.92 -13.46 17.00
C VAL A 253 14.75 -13.56 18.28
N GLN A 254 15.98 -14.11 18.21
CA GLN A 254 16.86 -14.25 19.35
C GLN A 254 17.21 -12.90 20.01
N ASN A 255 17.44 -11.85 19.23
CA ASN A 255 17.72 -10.52 19.77
C ASN A 255 16.51 -9.92 20.50
N LEU A 256 15.30 -10.09 19.97
CA LEU A 256 14.07 -9.65 20.63
C LEU A 256 13.81 -10.41 21.94
N LEU A 257 14.06 -11.71 21.96
CA LEU A 257 13.87 -12.53 23.16
C LEU A 257 14.84 -12.15 24.30
N LYS A 258 16.05 -11.66 23.97
CA LYS A 258 17.02 -11.19 25.00
C LYS A 258 16.55 -9.95 25.76
N THR A 259 15.58 -9.21 25.25
CA THR A 259 15.12 -7.96 25.91
C THR A 259 14.27 -8.22 27.15
N ASN A 260 13.73 -9.43 27.32
CA ASN A 260 12.76 -9.79 28.36
C ASN A 260 11.53 -8.85 28.45
N ASN A 261 11.20 -8.17 27.34
CA ASN A 261 10.05 -7.28 27.22
C ASN A 261 8.94 -8.01 26.48
N ILE A 262 7.73 -7.97 27.01
CA ILE A 262 6.60 -8.74 26.44
C ILE A 262 6.21 -8.31 25.03
N ASP A 263 6.30 -7.01 24.68
CA ASP A 263 6.02 -6.54 23.33
C ASP A 263 7.06 -7.07 22.34
N SER A 264 8.33 -7.13 22.76
CA SER A 264 9.42 -7.71 21.97
C SER A 264 9.24 -9.22 21.79
N ILE A 265 8.81 -9.94 22.83
CA ILE A 265 8.53 -11.38 22.77
C ILE A 265 7.35 -11.65 21.81
N ALA A 266 6.28 -10.85 21.89
CA ALA A 266 5.15 -10.95 20.98
C ALA A 266 5.56 -10.64 19.53
N THR A 267 6.44 -9.65 19.33
CA THR A 267 7.01 -9.34 18.00
C THR A 267 7.86 -10.49 17.48
N ALA A 268 8.71 -11.09 18.33
CA ALA A 268 9.51 -12.27 17.98
C ALA A 268 8.61 -13.45 17.56
N PHE A 269 7.52 -13.68 18.27
CA PHE A 269 6.53 -14.71 17.94
C PHE A 269 5.90 -14.48 16.56
N LYS A 270 5.50 -13.25 16.23
CA LYS A 270 4.94 -12.90 14.91
C LYS A 270 5.97 -13.10 13.78
N ILE A 271 7.22 -12.67 13.98
CA ILE A 271 8.31 -12.90 13.01
C ILE A 271 8.55 -14.39 12.80
N LEU A 272 8.52 -15.18 13.88
CA LEU A 272 8.75 -16.60 13.81
C LEU A 272 7.63 -17.33 13.04
N ASN A 273 6.37 -16.96 13.26
CA ASN A 273 5.23 -17.47 12.49
C ASN A 273 5.40 -17.19 10.98
N ASN A 274 5.75 -15.94 10.63
CA ASN A 274 5.97 -15.57 9.23
C ASN A 274 7.15 -16.33 8.61
N ALA A 275 8.24 -16.54 9.36
CA ALA A 275 9.40 -17.31 8.89
C ALA A 275 9.07 -18.80 8.70
N LEU A 276 8.32 -19.41 9.62
CA LEU A 276 7.85 -20.79 9.50
C LEU A 276 6.97 -20.97 8.26
N ASN A 277 6.01 -20.06 8.05
CA ASN A 277 5.14 -20.07 6.87
C ASN A 277 5.95 -19.92 5.57
N SER A 278 6.89 -18.98 5.52
CA SER A 278 7.67 -18.70 4.31
C SER A 278 8.65 -19.82 3.94
N LEU A 279 9.18 -20.54 4.93
CA LEU A 279 10.20 -21.58 4.73
C LEU A 279 9.65 -22.99 4.66
N GLN A 280 8.35 -23.17 4.85
CA GLN A 280 7.71 -24.48 4.78
C GLN A 280 8.00 -25.15 3.44
N GLY A 281 8.44 -26.41 3.47
CA GLY A 281 8.80 -27.17 2.28
C GLY A 281 10.23 -26.91 1.73
N LEU A 282 10.93 -25.85 2.18
CA LEU A 282 12.21 -25.44 1.60
C LEU A 282 13.44 -25.93 2.38
N CYS A 283 13.34 -26.10 3.70
CA CYS A 283 14.44 -26.54 4.56
C CYS A 283 13.97 -27.16 5.87
N ASP A 284 14.91 -27.72 6.65
CA ASP A 284 14.63 -28.13 8.02
C ASP A 284 14.31 -26.94 8.91
N LEU A 285 13.19 -27.01 9.66
CA LEU A 285 12.65 -25.98 10.53
C LEU A 285 12.65 -26.38 12.02
N SER A 286 13.31 -27.48 12.37
CA SER A 286 13.29 -28.04 13.75
C SER A 286 13.72 -27.04 14.82
N ASP A 287 14.72 -26.20 14.53
CA ASP A 287 15.19 -25.14 15.41
C ASP A 287 14.18 -24.01 15.59
N LEU A 288 13.48 -23.60 14.52
CA LEU A 288 12.45 -22.59 14.58
C LEU A 288 11.22 -23.11 15.33
N HIS A 289 10.79 -24.35 15.06
CA HIS A 289 9.69 -25.00 15.77
C HIS A 289 9.97 -25.16 17.28
N LYS A 290 11.24 -25.49 17.64
CA LYS A 290 11.64 -25.57 19.04
C LYS A 290 11.45 -24.23 19.75
N ILE A 291 11.99 -23.14 19.19
CA ILE A 291 11.85 -21.79 19.76
C ILE A 291 10.36 -21.39 19.83
N HIS A 292 9.59 -21.66 18.76
CA HIS A 292 8.16 -21.37 18.73
C HIS A 292 7.41 -22.07 19.85
N SER A 293 7.67 -23.36 20.07
CA SER A 293 7.05 -24.12 21.14
C SER A 293 7.46 -23.59 22.52
N GLU A 294 8.74 -23.28 22.73
CA GLU A 294 9.25 -22.72 23.98
C GLU A 294 8.57 -21.39 24.33
N ILE A 295 8.43 -20.49 23.35
CA ILE A 295 7.75 -19.18 23.56
C ILE A 295 6.27 -19.38 23.92
N LEU A 296 5.58 -20.32 23.27
CA LEU A 296 4.15 -20.60 23.53
C LEU A 296 3.88 -21.23 24.91
N THR A 297 4.87 -21.78 25.59
CA THR A 297 4.70 -22.24 26.99
C THR A 297 4.63 -21.09 27.98
N SER A 298 5.03 -19.85 27.56
CA SER A 298 4.98 -18.67 28.41
C SER A 298 3.53 -18.25 28.68
N THR A 299 3.09 -18.37 29.93
CA THR A 299 1.78 -17.85 30.37
C THR A 299 1.64 -16.36 30.12
N GLU A 300 2.74 -15.61 30.23
CA GLU A 300 2.78 -14.17 29.98
C GLU A 300 2.45 -13.85 28.53
N LEU A 301 3.10 -14.53 27.55
CA LEU A 301 2.78 -14.34 26.14
C LEU A 301 1.34 -14.75 25.82
N VAL A 302 0.88 -15.88 26.32
CA VAL A 302 -0.50 -16.33 26.09
C VAL A 302 -1.52 -15.31 26.60
N ASN A 303 -1.29 -14.74 27.78
CA ASN A 303 -2.15 -13.69 28.33
C ASN A 303 -2.06 -12.39 27.51
N TYR A 304 -0.87 -12.00 27.05
CA TYR A 304 -0.68 -10.84 26.17
C TYR A 304 -1.46 -11.00 24.87
N LEU A 305 -1.35 -12.14 24.18
CA LEU A 305 -2.08 -12.40 22.93
C LEU A 305 -3.60 -12.41 23.12
N LYS A 306 -4.10 -12.97 24.23
CA LYS A 306 -5.52 -12.90 24.58
C LYS A 306 -5.99 -11.47 24.83
N ASN A 307 -5.17 -10.66 25.50
CA ASN A 307 -5.48 -9.26 25.75
C ASN A 307 -5.45 -8.44 24.44
N GLU A 308 -4.45 -8.66 23.60
CA GLU A 308 -4.38 -8.07 22.23
C GLU A 308 -5.68 -8.36 21.46
N GLN A 309 -6.09 -9.61 21.39
CA GLN A 309 -7.33 -10.00 20.70
C GLN A 309 -8.57 -9.31 21.28
N LYS A 310 -8.68 -9.22 22.62
CA LYS A 310 -9.80 -8.54 23.29
C LYS A 310 -9.84 -7.04 22.96
N ILE A 311 -8.69 -6.37 22.99
CA ILE A 311 -8.58 -4.95 22.64
C ILE A 311 -8.99 -4.72 21.18
N GLU A 312 -8.52 -5.57 20.25
CA GLU A 312 -8.85 -5.48 18.82
C GLU A 312 -10.35 -5.71 18.55
N GLN A 313 -10.97 -6.67 19.23
CA GLN A 313 -12.42 -6.88 19.12
C GLN A 313 -13.22 -5.68 19.64
N ASN A 314 -12.79 -5.10 20.76
CA ASN A 314 -13.40 -3.89 21.31
C ASN A 314 -13.22 -2.70 20.36
N GLU A 315 -12.02 -2.49 19.83
CA GLU A 315 -11.72 -1.43 18.85
C GLU A 315 -12.60 -1.53 17.61
N SER A 316 -12.74 -2.73 17.03
CA SER A 316 -13.65 -2.97 15.90
C SER A 316 -15.10 -2.61 16.20
N SER A 317 -15.53 -2.82 17.46
CA SER A 317 -16.88 -2.46 17.90
C SER A 317 -17.03 -0.95 18.07
N ILE A 318 -16.01 -0.27 18.61
CA ILE A 318 -15.97 1.18 18.78
C ILE A 318 -15.93 1.89 17.40
N GLN A 319 -15.14 1.41 16.44
CA GLN A 319 -15.12 1.98 15.08
C GLN A 319 -16.52 1.92 14.45
N ARG A 320 -17.22 0.79 14.56
CA ARG A 320 -18.61 0.68 14.05
C ARG A 320 -19.57 1.63 14.76
N GLU A 321 -19.40 1.82 16.07
CA GLU A 321 -20.21 2.76 16.84
C GLU A 321 -19.91 4.21 16.43
N TYR A 322 -18.65 4.60 16.28
CA TYR A 322 -18.28 5.94 15.82
C TYR A 322 -18.87 6.24 14.44
N ALA A 323 -18.78 5.30 13.49
CA ALA A 323 -19.37 5.47 12.17
C ALA A 323 -20.89 5.72 12.23
N LYS A 324 -21.63 4.99 13.08
CA LYS A 324 -23.07 5.16 13.26
C LYS A 324 -23.44 6.46 13.95
N GLN A 325 -22.62 6.86 14.92
CA GLN A 325 -22.92 7.98 15.82
C GLN A 325 -22.29 9.30 15.40
N TYR A 326 -21.55 9.33 14.30
CA TYR A 326 -20.73 10.49 13.92
C TYR A 326 -21.55 11.76 13.76
N THR A 327 -22.72 11.67 13.16
CA THR A 327 -23.66 12.80 12.96
C THR A 327 -24.71 12.94 14.06
N VAL A 328 -24.75 12.02 15.02
CA VAL A 328 -25.79 11.94 16.07
C VAL A 328 -25.32 12.50 17.41
N LYS A 329 -24.06 12.21 17.76
CA LYS A 329 -23.49 12.64 19.03
C LYS A 329 -23.19 14.14 19.05
N THR A 330 -23.33 14.75 20.26
CA THR A 330 -23.05 16.16 20.46
C THR A 330 -21.54 16.47 20.42
N MET A 331 -21.19 17.73 20.19
CA MET A 331 -19.79 18.20 20.24
C MET A 331 -19.14 17.91 21.60
N ASP A 332 -19.86 18.10 22.70
CA ASP A 332 -19.37 17.79 24.04
C ASP A 332 -19.01 16.32 24.21
N TRP A 333 -19.82 15.43 23.63
CA TRP A 333 -19.52 14.00 23.64
C TRP A 333 -18.23 13.70 22.87
N TRP A 334 -18.05 14.24 21.66
CA TRP A 334 -16.84 14.08 20.86
C TRP A 334 -15.61 14.66 21.55
N THR A 335 -15.73 15.84 22.16
CA THR A 335 -14.65 16.48 22.91
C THR A 335 -14.16 15.59 24.05
N ASN A 336 -15.08 15.01 24.83
CA ASN A 336 -14.74 14.14 25.94
C ASN A 336 -14.13 12.81 25.45
N GLU A 337 -14.68 12.23 24.40
CA GLU A 337 -14.20 10.94 23.87
C GLU A 337 -12.81 11.08 23.25
N ILE A 338 -12.58 12.12 22.42
CA ILE A 338 -11.26 12.40 21.83
C ILE A 338 -10.23 12.69 22.91
N LYS A 339 -10.59 13.47 23.95
CA LYS A 339 -9.70 13.73 25.09
C LYS A 339 -9.28 12.43 25.79
N LYS A 340 -10.21 11.51 26.04
CA LYS A 340 -9.94 10.21 26.64
C LYS A 340 -8.99 9.39 25.74
N LEU A 341 -9.29 9.28 24.46
CA LEU A 341 -8.43 8.57 23.51
C LEU A 341 -7.02 9.17 23.46
N THR A 342 -6.89 10.49 23.41
CA THR A 342 -5.60 11.20 23.41
C THR A 342 -4.79 10.89 24.67
N GLN A 343 -5.43 10.90 25.85
CA GLN A 343 -4.76 10.54 27.11
C GLN A 343 -4.25 9.09 27.08
N THR A 344 -5.05 8.14 26.60
CA THR A 344 -4.66 6.73 26.48
C THR A 344 -3.56 6.52 25.44
N ALA A 345 -3.63 7.20 24.31
CA ALA A 345 -2.64 7.15 23.24
C ALA A 345 -1.21 7.54 23.69
N HIS A 346 -1.09 8.37 24.72
CA HIS A 346 0.18 8.79 25.30
C HIS A 346 0.63 7.92 26.50
N ASN A 347 -0.12 6.90 26.86
CA ASN A 347 0.23 6.02 27.98
C ASN A 347 1.31 5.01 27.57
N LYS A 348 2.54 5.25 27.99
CA LYS A 348 3.70 4.38 27.67
C LYS A 348 3.68 3.03 28.41
N ASN A 349 2.87 2.88 29.42
CA ASN A 349 2.82 1.66 30.25
C ASN A 349 1.90 0.57 29.66
N ASN A 350 1.07 0.92 28.67
CA ASN A 350 0.17 -0.01 28.00
C ASN A 350 0.20 0.25 26.50
N SER A 351 1.13 -0.41 25.81
CA SER A 351 1.37 -0.25 24.37
C SER A 351 0.15 -0.64 23.52
N LEU A 352 -0.55 -1.74 23.87
CA LEU A 352 -1.70 -2.24 23.11
C LEU A 352 -2.88 -1.27 23.11
N GLU A 353 -3.24 -0.72 24.29
CA GLU A 353 -4.31 0.27 24.40
C GLU A 353 -3.91 1.61 23.78
N ALA A 354 -2.62 2.00 23.89
CA ALA A 354 -2.10 3.19 23.27
C ALA A 354 -2.21 3.12 21.74
N HIS A 355 -1.79 2.02 21.12
CA HIS A 355 -1.94 1.79 19.67
C HIS A 355 -3.41 1.76 19.25
N SER A 356 -4.28 1.06 19.99
CA SER A 356 -5.72 1.05 19.72
C SER A 356 -6.32 2.46 19.74
N SER A 357 -5.97 3.26 20.76
CA SER A 357 -6.46 4.65 20.87
C SER A 357 -5.97 5.54 19.73
N LYS A 358 -4.72 5.39 19.29
CA LYS A 358 -4.20 6.13 18.13
C LYS A 358 -4.93 5.74 16.83
N ARG A 359 -5.20 4.43 16.63
CA ARG A 359 -5.99 3.96 15.48
C ARG A 359 -7.42 4.49 15.51
N LEU A 360 -8.04 4.57 16.68
CA LEU A 360 -9.38 5.17 16.84
C LEU A 360 -9.38 6.67 16.54
N LEU A 361 -8.36 7.42 16.98
CA LEU A 361 -8.18 8.83 16.60
C LEU A 361 -7.99 8.98 15.08
N ALA A 362 -7.15 8.16 14.48
CA ALA A 362 -6.97 8.15 13.03
C ALA A 362 -8.26 7.76 12.27
N PHE A 363 -9.09 6.87 12.82
CA PHE A 363 -10.39 6.53 12.26
C PHE A 363 -11.38 7.70 12.35
N ILE A 364 -11.40 8.45 13.46
CA ILE A 364 -12.19 9.69 13.58
C ILE A 364 -11.71 10.72 12.55
N SER A 365 -10.40 10.87 12.36
CA SER A 365 -9.80 11.74 11.34
C SER A 365 -10.29 11.37 9.93
N LEU A 366 -10.27 10.09 9.57
CA LEU A 366 -10.76 9.58 8.26
C LEU A 366 -12.25 9.87 8.03
N ILE A 367 -13.10 9.61 9.02
CA ILE A 367 -14.53 9.93 8.93
C ILE A 367 -14.72 11.43 8.78
N SER A 368 -14.01 12.22 9.58
CA SER A 368 -14.08 13.68 9.54
C SER A 368 -13.70 14.23 8.17
N TYR A 369 -12.61 13.74 7.58
CA TYR A 369 -12.21 14.06 6.22
C TYR A 369 -13.38 13.85 5.23
N SER A 370 -14.05 12.71 5.29
CA SER A 370 -15.13 12.37 4.35
C SER A 370 -16.32 13.30 4.50
N TYR A 371 -16.74 13.59 5.73
CA TYR A 371 -17.88 14.48 6.01
C TYR A 371 -17.54 15.95 5.71
N VAL A 372 -16.34 16.42 6.05
CA VAL A 372 -15.88 17.77 5.73
C VAL A 372 -15.80 17.95 4.22
N ASN A 373 -15.18 17.03 3.50
CA ASN A 373 -15.07 17.08 2.04
C ASN A 373 -16.46 17.19 1.38
N SER A 374 -17.42 16.38 1.82
CA SER A 374 -18.79 16.43 1.32
C SER A 374 -19.49 17.76 1.63
N ALA A 375 -19.36 18.28 2.86
CA ALA A 375 -19.97 19.54 3.26
C ALA A 375 -19.37 20.76 2.53
N VAL A 376 -18.05 20.75 2.35
CA VAL A 376 -17.29 21.79 1.62
C VAL A 376 -17.66 21.79 0.14
N ALA A 377 -17.76 20.60 -0.50
CA ALA A 377 -18.20 20.46 -1.90
C ALA A 377 -19.63 20.99 -2.12
N GLN A 378 -20.50 20.88 -1.11
CA GLN A 378 -21.85 21.42 -1.10
C GLN A 378 -21.93 22.88 -0.63
N GLN A 379 -20.80 23.50 -0.28
CA GLN A 379 -20.72 24.83 0.30
C GLN A 379 -21.59 25.03 1.57
N ASN A 380 -21.83 23.93 2.30
CA ASN A 380 -22.53 23.96 3.58
C ASN A 380 -21.54 24.26 4.72
N TRP A 381 -21.24 25.56 4.89
CA TRP A 381 -20.20 26.02 5.80
C TRP A 381 -20.53 25.79 7.29
N THR A 382 -21.79 25.77 7.66
CA THR A 382 -22.24 25.44 9.01
C THR A 382 -21.91 23.97 9.34
N THR A 383 -22.25 23.06 8.45
CA THR A 383 -21.95 21.63 8.59
C THR A 383 -20.44 21.38 8.50
N ALA A 384 -19.74 22.05 7.56
CA ALA A 384 -18.28 21.94 7.44
C ALA A 384 -17.58 22.40 8.74
N SER A 385 -18.01 23.54 9.34
CA SER A 385 -17.46 24.04 10.59
C SER A 385 -17.63 23.03 11.75
N HIS A 386 -18.79 22.40 11.84
CA HIS A 386 -19.05 21.38 12.86
C HIS A 386 -18.07 20.19 12.75
N PHE A 387 -17.92 19.61 11.55
CA PHE A 387 -17.03 18.47 11.35
C PHE A 387 -15.55 18.84 11.40
N LEU A 388 -15.18 20.06 11.00
CA LEU A 388 -13.82 20.58 11.16
C LEU A 388 -13.41 20.68 12.63
N GLN A 389 -14.33 20.98 13.55
CA GLN A 389 -14.00 20.98 14.97
C GLN A 389 -13.62 19.59 15.46
N ILE A 390 -14.39 18.55 15.08
CA ILE A 390 -14.06 17.16 15.43
C ILE A 390 -12.74 16.75 14.80
N TYR A 391 -12.54 17.09 13.52
CA TYR A 391 -11.31 16.77 12.76
C TYR A 391 -10.07 17.35 13.44
N GLY A 392 -10.08 18.65 13.72
CA GLY A 392 -8.93 19.32 14.34
C GLY A 392 -8.63 18.86 15.77
N MET A 393 -9.64 18.36 16.52
CA MET A 393 -9.39 17.73 17.82
C MET A 393 -8.77 16.34 17.70
N ALA A 394 -9.21 15.54 16.73
CA ALA A 394 -8.74 14.17 16.54
C ALA A 394 -7.35 14.11 15.91
N ASP A 395 -7.05 15.03 14.99
CA ASP A 395 -5.82 15.03 14.20
C ASP A 395 -5.34 16.48 13.92
N PRO A 396 -4.80 17.13 14.96
CA PRO A 396 -4.48 18.58 14.92
C PRO A 396 -3.29 18.92 14.00
N GLU A 397 -2.53 17.94 13.53
CA GLU A 397 -1.39 18.14 12.63
C GLU A 397 -1.69 17.71 11.19
N ASN A 398 -2.94 17.37 10.88
CA ASN A 398 -3.33 16.91 9.55
C ASN A 398 -3.36 18.07 8.54
N PRO A 399 -2.61 17.99 7.42
CA PRO A 399 -2.57 19.06 6.42
C PRO A 399 -3.92 19.27 5.71
N ASP A 400 -4.73 18.23 5.50
CA ASP A 400 -6.04 18.33 4.85
C ASP A 400 -7.07 19.04 5.75
N TYR A 401 -6.95 18.89 7.07
CA TYR A 401 -7.76 19.69 8.02
C TYR A 401 -7.57 21.18 7.77
N TYR A 402 -6.33 21.64 7.67
CA TYR A 402 -6.02 23.04 7.42
C TYR A 402 -6.42 23.49 6.02
N TYR A 403 -6.25 22.64 5.01
CA TYR A 403 -6.73 22.93 3.66
C TYR A 403 -8.25 23.17 3.62
N PHE A 404 -9.05 22.27 4.19
CA PHE A 404 -10.50 22.44 4.22
C PHE A 404 -10.93 23.65 5.08
N LYS A 405 -10.26 23.90 6.19
CA LYS A 405 -10.48 25.06 7.02
C LYS A 405 -10.24 26.35 6.23
N ALA A 406 -9.15 26.41 5.47
CA ALA A 406 -8.86 27.56 4.60
C ALA A 406 -9.91 27.76 3.50
N CYS A 407 -10.38 26.67 2.87
CA CYS A 407 -11.49 26.73 1.92
C CYS A 407 -12.75 27.34 2.54
N MET A 408 -13.11 26.92 3.75
CA MET A 408 -14.25 27.49 4.48
C MET A 408 -14.01 28.97 4.82
N GLU A 409 -12.85 29.33 5.34
CA GLU A 409 -12.49 30.71 5.71
C GLU A 409 -12.53 31.65 4.49
N ALA A 410 -12.00 31.21 3.35
CA ALA A 410 -12.03 31.98 2.10
C ALA A 410 -13.45 32.28 1.64
N ASN A 411 -14.39 31.33 1.78
CA ASN A 411 -15.77 31.48 1.32
C ASN A 411 -16.71 32.09 2.37
N THR A 412 -16.21 32.34 3.59
CA THR A 412 -16.96 33.04 4.67
C THR A 412 -16.41 34.43 4.94
N GLY A 413 -15.59 34.98 4.02
CA GLY A 413 -15.07 36.37 4.09
C GLY A 413 -13.82 36.54 4.96
N LYS A 414 -13.24 35.46 5.50
CA LYS A 414 -12.03 35.49 6.35
C LYS A 414 -10.78 35.27 5.50
N LEU A 415 -10.53 36.21 4.56
CA LEU A 415 -9.53 36.03 3.51
C LEU A 415 -8.09 35.95 4.05
N THR A 416 -7.75 36.77 5.04
CA THR A 416 -6.41 36.78 5.66
C THR A 416 -6.19 35.51 6.47
N GLU A 417 -7.18 35.10 7.25
CA GLU A 417 -7.12 33.85 8.04
C GLU A 417 -6.96 32.62 7.14
N ALA A 418 -7.64 32.59 5.99
CA ALA A 418 -7.51 31.51 5.02
C ALA A 418 -6.05 31.32 4.53
N ILE A 419 -5.33 32.42 4.27
CA ILE A 419 -3.93 32.37 3.86
C ILE A 419 -3.04 31.86 5.00
N GLU A 420 -3.22 32.35 6.23
CA GLU A 420 -2.45 31.86 7.39
C GLU A 420 -2.74 30.39 7.68
N THR A 421 -3.98 29.97 7.49
CA THR A 421 -4.38 28.55 7.61
C THR A 421 -3.70 27.70 6.52
N LEU A 422 -3.58 28.16 5.26
CA LEU A 422 -2.83 27.47 4.22
C LEU A 422 -1.33 27.38 4.53
N LYS A 423 -0.71 28.43 5.09
CA LYS A 423 0.68 28.35 5.56
C LYS A 423 0.86 27.24 6.58
N THR A 424 -0.12 27.09 7.47
CA THR A 424 -0.12 26.00 8.45
C THR A 424 -0.28 24.63 7.78
N ALA A 425 -1.13 24.50 6.74
CA ALA A 425 -1.23 23.29 5.95
C ALA A 425 0.13 22.88 5.34
N PHE A 426 0.87 23.83 4.75
CA PHE A 426 2.21 23.56 4.23
C PHE A 426 3.19 23.15 5.33
N LYS A 427 3.14 23.79 6.50
CA LYS A 427 3.97 23.40 7.65
C LYS A 427 3.76 21.94 8.05
N TYR A 428 2.54 21.44 7.95
CA TYR A 428 2.20 20.04 8.27
C TYR A 428 2.29 19.09 7.07
N GLY A 429 2.82 19.55 5.93
CA GLY A 429 3.16 18.67 4.80
C GLY A 429 2.16 18.66 3.65
N PHE A 430 1.29 19.65 3.53
CA PHE A 430 0.51 19.84 2.30
C PHE A 430 1.45 20.20 1.14
N THR A 431 1.43 19.44 0.05
CA THR A 431 2.40 19.61 -1.05
C THR A 431 1.78 19.98 -2.38
N SER A 432 0.47 19.79 -2.57
CA SER A 432 -0.16 19.97 -3.88
C SER A 432 -0.48 21.43 -4.19
N LYS A 433 0.56 22.19 -4.62
CA LYS A 433 0.38 23.55 -5.15
C LYS A 433 -0.60 23.60 -6.32
N GLN A 434 -0.56 22.59 -7.19
CA GLN A 434 -1.48 22.47 -8.34
C GLN A 434 -2.95 22.41 -7.89
N LYS A 435 -3.25 21.68 -6.82
CA LYS A 435 -4.60 21.63 -6.24
C LYS A 435 -5.03 23.01 -5.78
N LEU A 436 -4.18 23.76 -5.07
CA LEU A 436 -4.51 25.12 -4.61
C LEU A 436 -4.78 26.10 -5.76
N MET A 437 -3.98 26.01 -6.82
CA MET A 437 -4.16 26.88 -8.00
C MET A 437 -5.47 26.66 -8.73
N ASN A 438 -5.92 25.42 -8.78
CA ASN A 438 -7.08 25.01 -9.61
C ASN A 438 -8.38 24.89 -8.80
N ASP A 439 -8.32 24.90 -7.47
CA ASP A 439 -9.51 24.69 -6.64
C ASP A 439 -10.48 25.87 -6.72
N PRO A 440 -11.73 25.68 -7.18
CA PRO A 440 -12.73 26.73 -7.25
C PRO A 440 -13.06 27.35 -5.88
N LEU A 441 -12.84 26.61 -4.78
CA LEU A 441 -13.11 27.08 -3.41
C LEU A 441 -12.07 28.11 -2.93
N LEU A 442 -10.93 28.22 -3.59
CA LEU A 442 -9.88 29.19 -3.27
C LEU A 442 -9.87 30.41 -4.20
N VAL A 443 -10.86 30.52 -5.12
CA VAL A 443 -11.04 31.71 -5.96
C VAL A 443 -11.05 33.04 -5.17
N PRO A 444 -11.71 33.14 -3.99
CA PRO A 444 -11.75 34.38 -3.25
C PRO A 444 -10.38 34.93 -2.81
N ILE A 445 -9.37 34.06 -2.65
CA ILE A 445 -8.03 34.45 -2.21
C ILE A 445 -6.96 34.34 -3.30
N ARG A 446 -7.28 33.78 -4.46
CA ARG A 446 -6.31 33.42 -5.52
C ARG A 446 -5.53 34.62 -6.04
N GLU A 447 -6.16 35.78 -6.15
CA GLU A 447 -5.53 36.99 -6.67
C GLU A 447 -4.75 37.79 -5.61
N LEU A 448 -4.84 37.41 -4.33
CA LEU A 448 -4.13 38.10 -3.26
C LEU A 448 -2.62 37.87 -3.36
N VAL A 449 -1.83 38.91 -3.08
CA VAL A 449 -0.36 38.87 -3.16
C VAL A 449 0.22 37.76 -2.30
N ASP A 450 -0.30 37.62 -1.07
CA ASP A 450 0.20 36.63 -0.12
C ASP A 450 -0.11 35.18 -0.57
N PHE A 451 -1.26 34.93 -1.22
CA PHE A 451 -1.56 33.64 -1.82
C PHE A 451 -0.60 33.31 -2.96
N LYS A 452 -0.36 34.29 -3.87
CA LYS A 452 0.60 34.12 -4.99
C LYS A 452 2.01 33.84 -4.49
N ALA A 453 2.43 34.51 -3.41
CA ALA A 453 3.72 34.23 -2.77
C ALA A 453 3.81 32.82 -2.16
N LEU A 454 2.70 32.31 -1.63
CA LEU A 454 2.65 30.99 -1.00
C LEU A 454 2.81 29.84 -2.02
N ILE A 455 2.34 30.02 -3.26
CA ILE A 455 2.37 28.99 -4.29
C ILE A 455 3.61 29.08 -5.23
N GLN A 456 4.38 30.17 -5.16
CA GLN A 456 5.69 30.27 -5.82
C GLN A 456 6.73 29.37 -5.14
#